data_e4afca8d950fa0fa24ba0e1e912dff36
#
_entry.id   e4afca8d950fa0fa24ba0e1e912dff36
#
_cell.length_a   1.000
_cell.length_b   1.000
_cell.length_c   1.000
_cell.angle_alpha   90.00
_cell.angle_beta   90.00
_cell.angle_gamma   90.00
#
_symmetry.space_group_name_H-M   'P 1'
#
loop_
_entity.id
_entity.type
_entity.pdbx_description
1 polymer ?
#
loop_
_entity_poly.entity_id
_entity_poly.type
_entity_poly.pdbx_seq_one_letter_code
_entity_poly.pdbx_strand_id
1 'polypeptide(L)'
;MKLHPLDLIIIVVYMLGTLGVGWWFSRKQRNIRDYFLSDNNAPWWALMGSIVATETSTVTFISVPAFAFAANAGGVGGNFTFLQLVIGYMIGRLVIVALFIPLYFKGELFTVYQILDQRFGGRVKRTAASLFLITRSIADGIRLFLTALVLVALTGWADPVSILIIGVVTIVYTYLGGMAAVIWTDAIQLVVYLVGAIVAALVLLGKIPGGWNEVVAVGGELHKFDVFDFTFDLSRSYTFWSGVIGGAFLTTATHGTDQLMVQRYLCAKTPKQATLALLTSGAVIFAQFVLFLIIGTMLFVFYQKAAILPPDVAAKADRVFPHFIVTQLPIGLIGLVVAAIFAAAMSTLSSSLNSLSATAVTDFYRPLFAPNKSDMHYLNASRLFTALWGVVQIIVAMIAIAMKGRGVDAVLAVASFTNGPVLGLFLLSTLTRRVGPKGALTGVSVGVAGMAFVWLQLKISWQWYVLIGSTITFVTGWLASLLSRENPPAKAV
;
A
#
# COMPACT_ATOMS: atom_id res chain seq x y z
N MET A 1 3.17 -23.44 18.61
CA MET A 1 4.02 -24.38 17.83
C MET A 1 5.42 -23.80 17.80
N LYS A 2 6.49 -24.55 17.98
CA LYS A 2 7.86 -23.99 17.89
C LYS A 2 8.35 -24.20 16.46
N LEU A 3 8.80 -23.13 15.80
CA LEU A 3 9.45 -23.21 14.50
C LEU A 3 10.69 -24.13 14.60
N HIS A 4 10.92 -24.93 13.55
CA HIS A 4 12.13 -25.73 13.48
C HIS A 4 13.37 -24.80 13.36
N PRO A 5 14.53 -25.17 13.93
CA PRO A 5 15.76 -24.34 13.84
C PRO A 5 16.12 -23.91 12.41
N LEU A 6 15.91 -24.77 11.41
CA LEU A 6 16.15 -24.43 10.01
C LEU A 6 15.26 -23.28 9.52
N ASP A 7 13.99 -23.26 9.92
CA ASP A 7 13.06 -22.18 9.56
C ASP A 7 13.51 -20.85 10.19
N LEU A 8 13.94 -20.88 11.45
CA LEU A 8 14.50 -19.71 12.12
C LEU A 8 15.78 -19.20 11.45
N ILE A 9 16.68 -20.09 11.03
CA ILE A 9 17.90 -19.72 10.30
C ILE A 9 17.55 -19.00 9.01
N ILE A 10 16.59 -19.49 8.23
CA ILE A 10 16.16 -18.87 6.97
C ILE A 10 15.62 -17.45 7.24
N ILE A 11 14.78 -17.28 8.26
CA ILE A 11 14.23 -15.97 8.64
C ILE A 11 15.35 -15.01 9.06
N VAL A 12 16.27 -15.46 9.90
CA VAL A 12 17.40 -14.63 10.38
C VAL A 12 18.33 -14.24 9.24
N VAL A 13 18.69 -15.19 8.36
CA VAL A 13 19.52 -14.91 7.17
C VAL A 13 18.85 -13.88 6.26
N TYR A 14 17.54 -13.99 6.04
CA TYR A 14 16.78 -13.00 5.29
C TYR A 14 16.84 -11.61 5.94
N MET A 15 16.62 -11.52 7.27
CA MET A 15 16.67 -10.24 7.99
C MET A 15 18.07 -9.61 7.98
N LEU A 16 19.11 -10.42 8.19
CA LEU A 16 20.49 -9.94 8.13
C LEU A 16 20.87 -9.49 6.71
N GLY A 17 20.37 -10.19 5.68
CA GLY A 17 20.53 -9.80 4.29
C GLY A 17 19.94 -8.42 3.99
N THR A 18 18.73 -8.15 4.46
CA THR A 18 18.08 -6.81 4.29
C THR A 18 18.83 -5.70 5.03
N LEU A 19 19.33 -5.96 6.25
CA LEU A 19 20.19 -5.03 6.98
C LEU A 19 21.50 -4.77 6.23
N GLY A 20 22.11 -5.82 5.65
CA GLY A 20 23.31 -5.72 4.83
C GLY A 20 23.13 -4.83 3.60
N VAL A 21 21.99 -4.95 2.91
CA VAL A 21 21.62 -4.07 1.79
C VAL A 21 21.50 -2.62 2.27
N GLY A 22 20.80 -2.37 3.37
CA GLY A 22 20.69 -1.03 3.97
C GLY A 22 22.05 -0.41 4.28
N TRP A 23 22.94 -1.18 4.90
CA TRP A 23 24.30 -0.74 5.21
C TRP A 23 25.15 -0.47 3.95
N TRP A 24 25.02 -1.32 2.93
CA TRP A 24 25.74 -1.12 1.66
C TRP A 24 25.39 0.23 1.01
N PHE A 25 24.09 0.56 0.95
CA PHE A 25 23.62 1.82 0.38
C PHE A 25 23.92 3.05 1.24
N SER A 26 24.07 2.88 2.58
CA SER A 26 24.40 3.99 3.48
C SER A 26 25.72 4.67 3.13
N ARG A 27 26.68 3.92 2.58
CA ARG A 27 28.01 4.41 2.20
C ARG A 27 28.01 5.35 0.99
N LYS A 28 26.92 5.38 0.21
CA LYS A 28 26.79 6.17 -1.03
C LYS A 28 26.04 7.49 -0.82
N GLN A 29 25.48 7.72 0.36
CA GLN A 29 24.64 8.88 0.62
C GLN A 29 25.47 10.09 1.07
N ARG A 30 25.37 11.19 0.32
CA ARG A 30 26.11 12.42 0.56
C ARG A 30 25.21 13.61 0.87
N ASN A 31 23.96 13.58 0.42
CA ASN A 31 23.01 14.68 0.51
C ASN A 31 21.56 14.18 0.62
N ILE A 32 20.63 15.11 0.77
CA ILE A 32 19.18 14.83 0.89
C ILE A 32 18.60 14.22 -0.39
N ARG A 33 19.17 14.53 -1.57
CA ARG A 33 18.72 14.00 -2.86
C ARG A 33 19.07 12.52 -2.99
N ASP A 34 20.28 12.12 -2.60
CA ASP A 34 20.67 10.71 -2.53
C ASP A 34 19.75 9.94 -1.60
N TYR A 35 19.43 10.53 -0.43
CA TYR A 35 18.64 9.88 0.59
C TYR A 35 17.19 9.67 0.19
N PHE A 36 16.51 10.66 -0.39
CA PHE A 36 15.09 10.61 -0.72
C PHE A 36 14.79 10.23 -2.17
N LEU A 37 15.70 10.47 -3.11
CA LEU A 37 15.48 10.30 -4.54
C LEU A 37 16.45 9.32 -5.21
N SER A 38 17.33 8.65 -4.43
CA SER A 38 18.32 7.71 -4.99
C SER A 38 19.11 8.34 -6.15
N ASP A 39 19.41 9.64 -6.06
CA ASP A 39 20.04 10.46 -7.10
C ASP A 39 19.36 10.37 -8.49
N ASN A 40 18.06 10.09 -8.53
CA ASN A 40 17.26 9.91 -9.75
C ASN A 40 17.84 8.86 -10.73
N ASN A 41 18.47 7.81 -10.23
CA ASN A 41 19.20 6.83 -11.06
C ASN A 41 18.73 5.38 -10.86
N ALA A 42 17.54 5.16 -10.31
CA ALA A 42 16.98 3.83 -10.15
C ALA A 42 16.48 3.28 -11.50
N PRO A 43 16.84 2.04 -11.89
CA PRO A 43 16.37 1.45 -13.14
C PRO A 43 14.89 1.12 -13.06
N TRP A 44 14.18 1.23 -14.19
CA TRP A 44 12.73 1.07 -14.25
C TRP A 44 12.22 -0.28 -13.69
N TRP A 45 12.96 -1.37 -13.86
CA TRP A 45 12.57 -2.68 -13.36
C TRP A 45 12.69 -2.78 -11.83
N ALA A 46 13.67 -2.12 -11.21
CA ALA A 46 13.76 -2.04 -9.76
C ALA A 46 12.67 -1.15 -9.18
N LEU A 47 12.33 -0.04 -9.86
CA LEU A 47 11.18 0.80 -9.51
C LEU A 47 9.87 0.03 -9.63
N MET A 48 9.68 -0.73 -10.71
CA MET A 48 8.53 -1.63 -10.87
C MET A 48 8.43 -2.62 -9.72
N GLY A 49 9.54 -3.28 -9.38
CA GLY A 49 9.60 -4.20 -8.25
C GLY A 49 9.25 -3.54 -6.92
N SER A 50 9.77 -2.32 -6.68
CA SER A 50 9.45 -1.55 -5.49
C SER A 50 7.98 -1.10 -5.42
N ILE A 51 7.39 -0.70 -6.56
CA ILE A 51 5.95 -0.36 -6.64
C ILE A 51 5.11 -1.58 -6.25
N VAL A 52 5.35 -2.73 -6.88
CA VAL A 52 4.61 -3.97 -6.62
C VAL A 52 4.76 -4.42 -5.17
N ALA A 53 6.00 -4.45 -4.65
CA ALA A 53 6.27 -4.88 -3.28
C ALA A 53 5.60 -3.97 -2.24
N THR A 54 5.52 -2.66 -2.50
CA THR A 54 4.88 -1.69 -1.59
C THR A 54 3.35 -1.77 -1.64
N GLU A 55 2.79 -2.03 -2.81
CA GLU A 55 1.35 -2.22 -2.99
C GLU A 55 0.87 -3.53 -2.34
N THR A 56 1.72 -4.55 -2.35
CA THR A 56 1.44 -5.85 -1.76
C THR A 56 1.86 -5.90 -0.30
N SER A 57 0.90 -5.82 0.58
CA SER A 57 1.13 -5.97 2.03
C SER A 57 0.91 -7.42 2.48
N THR A 58 1.34 -7.73 3.73
CA THR A 58 0.99 -9.00 4.39
C THR A 58 -0.52 -9.26 4.40
N VAL A 59 -1.32 -8.20 4.57
CA VAL A 59 -2.79 -8.31 4.51
C VAL A 59 -3.21 -8.83 3.14
N THR A 60 -2.65 -8.30 2.04
CA THR A 60 -2.94 -8.79 0.68
C THR A 60 -2.55 -10.26 0.52
N PHE A 61 -1.37 -10.66 1.01
CA PHE A 61 -0.86 -12.03 0.94
C PHE A 61 -1.79 -13.05 1.62
N ILE A 62 -2.46 -12.64 2.70
CA ILE A 62 -3.35 -13.50 3.50
C ILE A 62 -4.82 -13.35 3.11
N SER A 63 -5.29 -12.11 2.94
CA SER A 63 -6.74 -11.85 2.78
C SER A 63 -7.23 -12.07 1.35
N VAL A 64 -6.38 -12.01 0.33
CA VAL A 64 -6.82 -12.31 -1.04
C VAL A 64 -7.07 -13.80 -1.24
N PRO A 65 -6.21 -14.73 -0.79
CA PRO A 65 -6.57 -16.15 -0.73
C PRO A 65 -7.82 -16.42 0.13
N ALA A 66 -7.94 -15.75 1.29
CA ALA A 66 -9.10 -15.88 2.16
C ALA A 66 -10.41 -15.45 1.47
N PHE A 67 -10.34 -14.39 0.65
CA PHE A 67 -11.48 -13.92 -0.14
C PHE A 67 -12.01 -14.99 -1.12
N ALA A 68 -11.12 -15.67 -1.85
CA ALA A 68 -11.51 -16.73 -2.78
C ALA A 68 -11.88 -18.06 -2.06
N PHE A 69 -11.27 -18.32 -0.88
CA PHE A 69 -11.60 -19.47 -0.04
C PHE A 69 -13.01 -19.37 0.54
N ALA A 70 -13.44 -18.19 1.00
CA ALA A 70 -14.71 -17.98 1.69
C ALA A 70 -15.90 -18.59 0.94
N ALA A 71 -16.96 -18.95 1.65
CA ALA A 71 -18.23 -19.24 1.02
C ALA A 71 -18.83 -17.95 0.47
N ASN A 72 -19.53 -18.03 -0.66
CA ASN A 72 -20.22 -16.89 -1.27
C ASN A 72 -21.46 -16.49 -0.42
N ALA A 73 -21.21 -15.94 0.77
CA ALA A 73 -22.25 -15.48 1.68
C ALA A 73 -22.69 -14.06 1.30
N GLY A 74 -23.92 -13.92 0.85
CA GLY A 74 -24.46 -12.61 0.44
C GLY A 74 -23.86 -12.03 -0.85
N GLY A 75 -23.21 -12.87 -1.67
CA GLY A 75 -22.68 -12.50 -2.96
C GLY A 75 -21.35 -11.72 -2.92
N VAL A 76 -20.64 -11.74 -1.79
CA VAL A 76 -19.30 -11.12 -1.64
C VAL A 76 -18.29 -12.18 -1.26
N GLY A 77 -17.22 -12.31 -2.05
CA GLY A 77 -16.19 -13.33 -1.84
C GLY A 77 -16.55 -14.71 -2.38
N GLY A 78 -15.67 -15.66 -2.16
CA GLY A 78 -15.81 -17.04 -2.62
C GLY A 78 -15.51 -17.27 -4.11
N ASN A 79 -15.13 -16.23 -4.84
CA ASN A 79 -14.88 -16.24 -6.28
C ASN A 79 -13.78 -15.24 -6.68
N PHE A 80 -13.67 -14.92 -7.97
CA PHE A 80 -12.64 -14.03 -8.51
C PHE A 80 -13.12 -12.59 -8.74
N THR A 81 -14.25 -12.16 -8.18
CA THR A 81 -14.79 -10.81 -8.36
C THR A 81 -13.86 -9.69 -7.88
N PHE A 82 -12.88 -10.01 -7.02
CA PHE A 82 -11.80 -9.06 -6.65
C PHE A 82 -11.02 -8.54 -7.85
N LEU A 83 -10.91 -9.31 -8.96
CA LEU A 83 -10.21 -8.88 -10.16
C LEU A 83 -10.85 -7.66 -10.83
N GLN A 84 -12.12 -7.42 -10.64
CA GLN A 84 -12.79 -6.20 -11.13
C GLN A 84 -12.16 -4.93 -10.52
N LEU A 85 -11.77 -4.98 -9.25
CA LEU A 85 -11.03 -3.89 -8.60
C LEU A 85 -9.63 -3.74 -9.22
N VAL A 86 -8.95 -4.85 -9.51
CA VAL A 86 -7.61 -4.84 -10.13
C VAL A 86 -7.66 -4.31 -11.56
N ILE A 87 -8.74 -4.58 -12.33
CA ILE A 87 -8.99 -3.94 -13.64
C ILE A 87 -9.08 -2.41 -13.46
N GLY A 88 -9.80 -1.94 -12.45
CA GLY A 88 -9.82 -0.52 -12.08
C GLY A 88 -8.43 0.05 -11.81
N TYR A 89 -7.55 -0.72 -11.14
CA TYR A 89 -6.17 -0.30 -10.90
C TYR A 89 -5.39 -0.06 -12.20
N MET A 90 -5.64 -0.84 -13.25
CA MET A 90 -5.01 -0.61 -14.56
C MET A 90 -5.46 0.72 -15.18
N ILE A 91 -6.76 1.02 -15.11
CA ILE A 91 -7.33 2.28 -15.61
C ILE A 91 -6.73 3.46 -14.82
N GLY A 92 -6.66 3.37 -13.50
CA GLY A 92 -6.04 4.41 -12.67
C GLY A 92 -4.59 4.69 -13.06
N ARG A 93 -3.78 3.65 -13.36
CA ARG A 93 -2.40 3.82 -13.84
C ARG A 93 -2.32 4.58 -15.16
N LEU A 94 -3.23 4.33 -16.09
CA LEU A 94 -3.30 5.09 -17.35
C LEU A 94 -3.62 6.57 -17.09
N VAL A 95 -4.54 6.86 -16.17
CA VAL A 95 -4.85 8.25 -15.77
C VAL A 95 -3.62 8.93 -15.16
N ILE A 96 -2.86 8.25 -14.31
CA ILE A 96 -1.64 8.79 -13.71
C ILE A 96 -0.57 9.09 -14.78
N VAL A 97 -0.37 8.19 -15.73
CA VAL A 97 0.56 8.41 -16.85
C VAL A 97 0.17 9.63 -17.66
N ALA A 98 -1.12 9.81 -17.93
CA ALA A 98 -1.60 10.92 -18.75
C ALA A 98 -1.59 12.27 -18.02
N LEU A 99 -1.97 12.30 -16.74
CA LEU A 99 -2.19 13.56 -16.01
C LEU A 99 -1.03 13.93 -15.09
N PHE A 100 -0.42 12.97 -14.37
CA PHE A 100 0.47 13.27 -13.26
C PHE A 100 1.96 13.06 -13.57
N ILE A 101 2.34 12.01 -14.30
CA ILE A 101 3.76 11.78 -14.64
C ILE A 101 4.39 13.00 -15.33
N PRO A 102 3.74 13.67 -16.32
CA PRO A 102 4.32 14.87 -16.92
C PRO A 102 4.56 16.01 -15.93
N LEU A 103 3.72 16.12 -14.89
CA LEU A 103 3.86 17.18 -13.87
C LEU A 103 5.06 16.93 -12.95
N TYR A 104 5.32 15.67 -12.59
CA TYR A 104 6.41 15.32 -11.68
C TYR A 104 7.79 15.62 -12.25
N PHE A 105 7.92 15.70 -13.57
CA PHE A 105 9.18 15.95 -14.27
C PHE A 105 9.31 17.38 -14.84
N LYS A 106 8.39 18.30 -14.51
CA LYS A 106 8.50 19.73 -14.91
C LYS A 106 9.47 20.54 -14.06
N GLY A 107 10.03 19.98 -12.99
CA GLY A 107 10.97 20.64 -12.10
C GLY A 107 11.62 19.67 -11.14
N GLU A 108 12.43 20.18 -10.21
CA GLU A 108 13.00 19.36 -9.15
C GLU A 108 12.00 19.26 -7.99
N LEU A 109 11.41 18.09 -7.80
CA LEU A 109 10.48 17.81 -6.73
C LEU A 109 11.08 16.78 -5.76
N PHE A 110 10.98 17.02 -4.46
CA PHE A 110 11.25 16.06 -3.38
C PHE A 110 9.98 15.41 -2.89
N THR A 111 8.87 16.16 -2.91
CA THR A 111 7.56 15.66 -2.53
C THR A 111 6.52 16.03 -3.57
N VAL A 112 5.49 15.17 -3.69
CA VAL A 112 4.36 15.42 -4.59
C VAL A 112 3.59 16.70 -4.20
N TYR A 113 3.60 17.07 -2.91
CA TYR A 113 2.87 18.24 -2.40
C TYR A 113 3.48 19.58 -2.86
N GLN A 114 4.72 19.59 -3.35
CA GLN A 114 5.33 20.78 -3.95
C GLN A 114 4.60 21.24 -5.22
N ILE A 115 3.89 20.34 -5.91
CA ILE A 115 2.98 20.73 -7.02
C ILE A 115 1.86 21.65 -6.52
N LEU A 116 1.28 21.32 -5.35
CA LEU A 116 0.26 22.16 -4.73
C LEU A 116 0.83 23.51 -4.26
N ASP A 117 2.10 23.53 -3.81
CA ASP A 117 2.81 24.76 -3.45
C ASP A 117 2.96 25.70 -4.65
N GLN A 118 3.44 25.16 -5.76
CA GLN A 118 3.62 25.91 -7.02
C GLN A 118 2.29 26.50 -7.52
N ARG A 119 1.17 25.80 -7.29
CA ARG A 119 -0.14 26.18 -7.81
C ARG A 119 -0.98 27.02 -6.83
N PHE A 120 -0.99 26.66 -5.55
CA PHE A 120 -1.88 27.23 -4.52
C PHE A 120 -1.13 27.82 -3.33
N GLY A 121 0.20 27.68 -3.27
CA GLY A 121 1.05 28.16 -2.19
C GLY A 121 1.12 27.26 -0.97
N GLY A 122 2.01 27.63 -0.04
CA GLY A 122 2.44 26.79 1.07
C GLY A 122 1.36 26.38 2.07
N ARG A 123 0.24 27.10 2.16
CA ARG A 123 -0.86 26.71 3.06
C ARG A 123 -1.56 25.44 2.56
N VAL A 124 -1.92 25.39 1.27
CA VAL A 124 -2.56 24.22 0.65
C VAL A 124 -1.61 23.02 0.66
N LYS A 125 -0.33 23.22 0.32
CA LYS A 125 0.72 22.21 0.44
C LYS A 125 0.75 21.58 1.83
N ARG A 126 0.90 22.41 2.87
CA ARG A 126 0.97 21.91 4.26
C ARG A 126 -0.29 21.20 4.70
N THR A 127 -1.47 21.66 4.27
CA THR A 127 -2.73 20.96 4.57
C THR A 127 -2.72 19.54 3.99
N ALA A 128 -2.40 19.38 2.71
CA ALA A 128 -2.33 18.05 2.07
C ALA A 128 -1.24 17.17 2.71
N ALA A 129 -0.05 17.74 2.96
CA ALA A 129 1.06 17.05 3.62
C ALA A 129 0.72 16.63 5.06
N SER A 130 -0.01 17.46 5.83
CA SER A 130 -0.46 17.10 7.19
C SER A 130 -1.48 15.95 7.16
N LEU A 131 -2.43 15.98 6.24
CA LEU A 131 -3.38 14.87 6.05
C LEU A 131 -2.62 13.57 5.76
N PHE A 132 -1.64 13.60 4.87
CA PHE A 132 -0.79 12.45 4.57
C PHE A 132 -0.04 11.96 5.80
N LEU A 133 0.68 12.84 6.53
CA LEU A 133 1.47 12.44 7.70
C LEU A 133 0.61 11.73 8.76
N ILE A 134 -0.57 12.29 9.07
CA ILE A 134 -1.47 11.75 10.09
C ILE A 134 -2.05 10.41 9.64
N THR A 135 -2.68 10.38 8.47
CA THR A 135 -3.41 9.19 8.02
C THR A 135 -2.48 8.04 7.69
N ARG A 136 -1.31 8.32 7.09
CA ARG A 136 -0.31 7.31 6.77
C ARG A 136 0.29 6.70 8.03
N SER A 137 0.62 7.51 9.04
CA SER A 137 1.16 7.00 10.31
C SER A 137 0.19 6.07 11.02
N ILE A 138 -1.10 6.43 11.06
CA ILE A 138 -2.14 5.59 11.66
C ILE A 138 -2.33 4.32 10.83
N ALA A 139 -2.52 4.44 9.51
CA ALA A 139 -2.78 3.31 8.63
C ALA A 139 -1.64 2.29 8.67
N ASP A 140 -0.39 2.73 8.58
CA ASP A 140 0.75 1.80 8.53
C ASP A 140 1.13 1.26 9.91
N GLY A 141 0.87 2.00 10.99
CA GLY A 141 0.94 1.45 12.34
C GLY A 141 -0.06 0.31 12.58
N ILE A 142 -1.30 0.47 12.11
CA ILE A 142 -2.30 -0.61 12.18
C ILE A 142 -1.92 -1.78 11.25
N ARG A 143 -1.36 -1.53 10.06
CA ARG A 143 -0.81 -2.60 9.20
C ARG A 143 0.31 -3.38 9.87
N LEU A 144 1.20 -2.70 10.59
CA LEU A 144 2.24 -3.35 11.39
C LEU A 144 1.64 -4.29 12.44
N PHE A 145 0.60 -3.86 13.15
CA PHE A 145 -0.15 -4.71 14.08
C PHE A 145 -0.78 -5.92 13.38
N LEU A 146 -1.49 -5.73 12.26
CA LEU A 146 -2.12 -6.82 11.51
C LEU A 146 -1.09 -7.85 11.00
N THR A 147 0.07 -7.35 10.55
CA THR A 147 1.19 -8.21 10.17
C THR A 147 1.73 -9.01 11.36
N ALA A 148 1.87 -8.36 12.53
CA ALA A 148 2.29 -9.03 13.74
C ALA A 148 1.32 -10.15 14.15
N LEU A 149 0.00 -9.96 14.03
CA LEU A 149 -0.99 -11.02 14.31
C LEU A 149 -0.77 -12.27 13.44
N VAL A 150 -0.44 -12.08 12.15
CA VAL A 150 -0.11 -13.21 11.27
C VAL A 150 1.15 -13.93 11.75
N LEU A 151 2.19 -13.18 12.12
CA LEU A 151 3.43 -13.77 12.62
C LEU A 151 3.25 -14.48 13.95
N VAL A 152 2.45 -13.92 14.86
CA VAL A 152 2.08 -14.60 16.12
C VAL A 152 1.42 -15.95 15.84
N ALA A 153 0.49 -15.99 14.88
CA ALA A 153 -0.17 -17.24 14.48
C ALA A 153 0.82 -18.27 13.90
N LEU A 154 1.82 -17.82 13.15
CA LEU A 154 2.82 -18.69 12.51
C LEU A 154 3.97 -19.10 13.43
N THR A 155 4.46 -18.18 14.27
CA THR A 155 5.68 -18.38 15.07
C THR A 155 5.39 -18.71 16.53
N GLY A 156 4.21 -18.36 17.03
CA GLY A 156 3.88 -18.44 18.45
C GLY A 156 4.51 -17.34 19.31
N TRP A 157 5.12 -16.31 18.69
CA TRP A 157 5.68 -15.17 19.43
C TRP A 157 4.58 -14.29 19.99
N ALA A 158 4.88 -13.50 21.04
CA ALA A 158 3.93 -12.53 21.57
C ALA A 158 3.75 -11.33 20.61
N ASP A 159 2.54 -10.75 20.58
CA ASP A 159 2.21 -9.59 19.74
C ASP A 159 3.27 -8.45 19.83
N PRO A 160 3.66 -8.00 21.05
CA PRO A 160 4.65 -6.92 21.17
C PRO A 160 6.02 -7.29 20.60
N VAL A 161 6.45 -8.55 20.74
CA VAL A 161 7.73 -9.03 20.23
C VAL A 161 7.74 -9.01 18.70
N SER A 162 6.66 -9.49 18.07
CA SER A 162 6.52 -9.50 16.62
C SER A 162 6.50 -8.07 16.05
N ILE A 163 5.78 -7.13 16.69
CA ILE A 163 5.75 -5.71 16.30
C ILE A 163 7.16 -5.09 16.40
N LEU A 164 7.88 -5.33 17.50
CA LEU A 164 9.21 -4.77 17.72
C LEU A 164 10.23 -5.31 16.72
N ILE A 165 10.23 -6.62 16.43
CA ILE A 165 11.16 -7.21 15.48
C ILE A 165 10.97 -6.59 14.09
N ILE A 166 9.74 -6.58 13.57
CA ILE A 166 9.46 -6.00 12.24
C ILE A 166 9.83 -4.52 12.24
N GLY A 167 9.32 -3.76 13.23
CA GLY A 167 9.49 -2.32 13.30
C GLY A 167 10.96 -1.91 13.41
N VAL A 168 11.71 -2.50 14.35
CA VAL A 168 13.13 -2.14 14.58
C VAL A 168 13.98 -2.50 13.37
N VAL A 169 13.86 -3.72 12.82
CA VAL A 169 14.65 -4.11 11.63
C VAL A 169 14.35 -3.16 10.47
N THR A 170 13.06 -2.81 10.25
CA THR A 170 12.66 -1.88 9.19
C THR A 170 13.24 -0.48 9.41
N ILE A 171 13.16 0.04 10.64
CA ILE A 171 13.74 1.35 10.99
C ILE A 171 15.25 1.36 10.67
N VAL A 172 15.99 0.34 11.10
CA VAL A 172 17.44 0.31 11.00
C VAL A 172 17.90 0.37 9.54
N TYR A 173 17.39 -0.50 8.67
CA TYR A 173 17.88 -0.49 7.28
C TYR A 173 17.39 0.73 6.49
N THR A 174 16.18 1.25 6.79
CA THR A 174 15.66 2.46 6.15
C THR A 174 16.42 3.70 6.59
N TYR A 175 16.70 3.84 7.89
CA TYR A 175 17.53 4.90 8.47
C TYR A 175 18.92 4.95 7.81
N LEU A 176 19.54 3.79 7.65
CA LEU A 176 20.87 3.69 7.05
C LEU A 176 20.85 3.99 5.54
N GLY A 177 19.96 3.33 4.81
CA GLY A 177 20.05 3.23 3.36
C GLY A 177 19.17 4.20 2.57
N GLY A 178 18.18 4.86 3.17
CA GLY A 178 17.26 5.78 2.48
C GLY A 178 16.52 5.11 1.32
N MET A 179 16.08 5.90 0.34
CA MET A 179 15.26 5.43 -0.78
C MET A 179 15.98 4.43 -1.71
N ALA A 180 17.29 4.54 -1.86
CA ALA A 180 18.05 3.57 -2.63
C ALA A 180 17.96 2.16 -2.02
N ALA A 181 18.14 2.05 -0.68
CA ALA A 181 17.97 0.77 0.00
C ALA A 181 16.53 0.26 -0.12
N VAL A 182 15.53 1.15 0.06
CA VAL A 182 14.11 0.79 -0.06
C VAL A 182 13.83 0.18 -1.44
N ILE A 183 14.24 0.81 -2.54
CA ILE A 183 13.97 0.31 -3.89
C ILE A 183 14.59 -1.07 -4.11
N TRP A 184 15.84 -1.28 -3.69
CA TRP A 184 16.54 -2.53 -3.92
C TRP A 184 16.07 -3.64 -2.98
N THR A 185 15.81 -3.34 -1.71
CA THR A 185 15.21 -4.33 -0.79
C THR A 185 13.81 -4.71 -1.24
N ASP A 186 12.98 -3.75 -1.68
CA ASP A 186 11.64 -4.02 -2.20
C ASP A 186 11.68 -4.96 -3.43
N ALA A 187 12.62 -4.73 -4.36
CA ALA A 187 12.79 -5.60 -5.53
C ALA A 187 13.16 -7.04 -5.13
N ILE A 188 14.03 -7.21 -4.14
CA ILE A 188 14.38 -8.52 -3.57
C ILE A 188 13.17 -9.12 -2.85
N GLN A 189 12.46 -8.31 -2.07
CA GLN A 189 11.27 -8.71 -1.31
C GLN A 189 10.14 -9.18 -2.22
N LEU A 190 9.95 -8.52 -3.38
CA LEU A 190 9.04 -8.99 -4.41
C LEU A 190 9.34 -10.42 -4.85
N VAL A 191 10.61 -10.71 -5.13
CA VAL A 191 11.04 -12.07 -5.53
C VAL A 191 10.80 -13.07 -4.40
N VAL A 192 11.17 -12.72 -3.17
CA VAL A 192 11.05 -13.61 -2.00
C VAL A 192 9.58 -13.98 -1.76
N TYR A 193 8.67 -13.01 -1.77
CA TYR A 193 7.28 -13.33 -1.47
C TYR A 193 6.56 -14.02 -2.65
N LEU A 194 6.90 -13.71 -3.91
CA LEU A 194 6.37 -14.44 -5.06
C LEU A 194 6.84 -15.90 -5.06
N VAL A 195 8.13 -16.13 -4.80
CA VAL A 195 8.67 -17.49 -4.67
C VAL A 195 7.98 -18.23 -3.51
N GLY A 196 7.81 -17.58 -2.35
CA GLY A 196 7.08 -18.16 -1.23
C GLY A 196 5.64 -18.53 -1.57
N ALA A 197 4.91 -17.65 -2.28
CA ALA A 197 3.55 -17.92 -2.73
C ALA A 197 3.48 -19.08 -3.74
N ILE A 198 4.37 -19.10 -4.72
CA ILE A 198 4.43 -20.16 -5.74
C ILE A 198 4.77 -21.51 -5.10
N VAL A 199 5.76 -21.55 -4.20
CA VAL A 199 6.13 -22.77 -3.47
C VAL A 199 4.95 -23.28 -2.64
N ALA A 200 4.27 -22.41 -1.91
CA ALA A 200 3.06 -22.79 -1.15
C ALA A 200 1.97 -23.34 -2.07
N ALA A 201 1.73 -22.72 -3.25
CA ALA A 201 0.78 -23.19 -4.24
C ALA A 201 1.14 -24.57 -4.79
N LEU A 202 2.40 -24.81 -5.14
CA LEU A 202 2.86 -26.11 -5.67
C LEU A 202 2.72 -27.25 -4.63
N VAL A 203 3.09 -26.99 -3.37
CA VAL A 203 2.89 -27.96 -2.28
C VAL A 203 1.40 -28.23 -2.06
N LEU A 204 0.58 -27.18 -2.04
CA LEU A 204 -0.85 -27.31 -1.89
C LEU A 204 -1.47 -28.13 -3.03
N LEU A 205 -1.10 -27.85 -4.28
CA LEU A 205 -1.57 -28.60 -5.45
C LEU A 205 -1.19 -30.09 -5.36
N GLY A 206 0.02 -30.40 -4.94
CA GLY A 206 0.47 -31.79 -4.75
C GLY A 206 -0.26 -32.56 -3.65
N LYS A 207 -0.96 -31.87 -2.74
CA LYS A 207 -1.75 -32.47 -1.65
C LYS A 207 -3.23 -32.62 -2.00
N ILE A 208 -3.71 -32.05 -3.10
CA ILE A 208 -5.11 -32.18 -3.54
C ILE A 208 -5.26 -33.51 -4.33
N PRO A 209 -6.12 -34.45 -3.90
CA PRO A 209 -6.46 -35.63 -4.71
C PRO A 209 -7.03 -35.23 -6.05
N GLY A 210 -6.49 -35.74 -7.17
CA GLY A 210 -6.86 -35.32 -8.53
C GLY A 210 -6.16 -34.05 -9.02
N GLY A 211 -5.38 -33.34 -8.18
CA GLY A 211 -4.56 -32.21 -8.55
C GLY A 211 -5.36 -31.05 -9.16
N TRP A 212 -4.80 -30.46 -10.21
CA TRP A 212 -5.43 -29.32 -10.90
C TRP A 212 -6.80 -29.62 -11.52
N ASN A 213 -7.02 -30.85 -11.98
CA ASN A 213 -8.31 -31.24 -12.56
C ASN A 213 -9.43 -31.17 -11.53
N GLU A 214 -9.17 -31.59 -10.29
CA GLU A 214 -10.14 -31.47 -9.19
C GLU A 214 -10.42 -30.02 -8.81
N VAL A 215 -9.37 -29.17 -8.78
CA VAL A 215 -9.53 -27.72 -8.55
C VAL A 215 -10.46 -27.09 -9.59
N VAL A 216 -10.28 -27.44 -10.87
CA VAL A 216 -11.10 -26.91 -11.96
C VAL A 216 -12.52 -27.46 -11.88
N ALA A 217 -12.70 -28.75 -11.59
CA ALA A 217 -14.01 -29.37 -11.49
C ALA A 217 -14.84 -28.76 -10.34
N VAL A 218 -14.32 -28.78 -9.11
CA VAL A 218 -15.00 -28.24 -7.92
C VAL A 218 -15.15 -26.71 -8.01
N GLY A 219 -14.11 -26.01 -8.46
CA GLY A 219 -14.15 -24.57 -8.60
C GLY A 219 -15.12 -24.09 -9.68
N GLY A 220 -15.25 -24.83 -10.77
CA GLY A 220 -16.22 -24.56 -11.84
C GLY A 220 -17.66 -24.81 -11.38
N GLU A 221 -17.93 -25.96 -10.74
CA GLU A 221 -19.26 -26.31 -10.21
C GLU A 221 -19.77 -25.28 -9.20
N LEU A 222 -18.87 -24.76 -8.34
CA LEU A 222 -19.19 -23.78 -7.30
C LEU A 222 -18.99 -22.31 -7.71
N HIS A 223 -18.83 -22.04 -9.00
CA HIS A 223 -18.68 -20.69 -9.53
C HIS A 223 -17.53 -19.87 -8.90
N LYS A 224 -16.46 -20.55 -8.45
CA LYS A 224 -15.32 -19.91 -7.81
C LYS A 224 -14.41 -19.12 -8.74
N PHE A 225 -14.50 -19.36 -10.05
CA PHE A 225 -13.75 -18.64 -11.07
C PHE A 225 -14.53 -17.47 -11.69
N ASP A 226 -15.73 -17.17 -11.21
CA ASP A 226 -16.51 -16.05 -11.71
C ASP A 226 -15.83 -14.72 -11.38
N VAL A 227 -15.54 -13.95 -12.42
CA VAL A 227 -14.83 -12.66 -12.32
C VAL A 227 -15.82 -11.50 -12.28
N PHE A 228 -16.91 -11.57 -13.02
CA PHE A 228 -17.79 -10.43 -13.24
C PHE A 228 -19.11 -10.54 -12.47
N ASP A 229 -19.43 -9.47 -11.72
CA ASP A 229 -20.72 -9.23 -11.10
C ASP A 229 -21.22 -7.84 -11.53
N PHE A 230 -22.19 -7.81 -12.42
CA PHE A 230 -22.74 -6.57 -12.97
C PHE A 230 -23.86 -5.95 -12.13
N THR A 231 -24.12 -6.46 -10.93
CA THR A 231 -25.12 -5.88 -10.02
C THR A 231 -24.76 -4.43 -9.69
N PHE A 232 -25.69 -3.51 -9.92
CA PHE A 232 -25.53 -2.11 -9.56
C PHE A 232 -26.14 -1.86 -8.18
N ASP A 233 -25.30 -1.87 -7.16
CA ASP A 233 -25.65 -1.58 -5.77
C ASP A 233 -24.48 -0.82 -5.12
N LEU A 234 -24.72 0.40 -4.66
CA LEU A 234 -23.69 1.24 -4.04
C LEU A 234 -23.20 0.69 -2.69
N SER A 235 -24.00 -0.13 -2.03
CA SER A 235 -23.63 -0.75 -0.75
C SER A 235 -22.79 -2.01 -0.92
N ARG A 236 -22.82 -2.63 -2.11
CA ARG A 236 -22.16 -3.90 -2.40
C ARG A 236 -20.73 -3.68 -2.89
N SER A 237 -19.79 -4.37 -2.25
CA SER A 237 -18.38 -4.37 -2.64
C SER A 237 -18.11 -5.38 -3.77
N TYR A 238 -17.06 -5.10 -4.55
CA TYR A 238 -16.55 -6.00 -5.59
C TYR A 238 -17.57 -6.36 -6.69
N THR A 239 -18.44 -5.40 -7.06
CA THR A 239 -19.20 -5.45 -8.32
C THR A 239 -18.38 -4.83 -9.44
N PHE A 240 -18.78 -5.03 -10.70
CA PHE A 240 -18.12 -4.39 -11.84
C PHE A 240 -18.02 -2.86 -11.67
N TRP A 241 -19.09 -2.23 -11.26
CA TRP A 241 -19.16 -0.78 -11.09
C TRP A 241 -18.30 -0.28 -9.94
N SER A 242 -18.44 -0.86 -8.76
CA SER A 242 -17.64 -0.47 -7.58
C SER A 242 -16.17 -0.86 -7.75
N GLY A 243 -15.89 -2.00 -8.38
CA GLY A 243 -14.53 -2.47 -8.65
C GLY A 243 -13.81 -1.60 -9.68
N VAL A 244 -14.35 -1.49 -10.88
CA VAL A 244 -13.67 -0.81 -12.00
C VAL A 244 -13.59 0.70 -11.76
N ILE A 245 -14.71 1.35 -11.44
CA ILE A 245 -14.72 2.80 -11.23
C ILE A 245 -14.01 3.15 -9.91
N GLY A 246 -14.40 2.49 -8.81
CA GLY A 246 -13.80 2.73 -7.51
C GLY A 246 -12.30 2.41 -7.48
N GLY A 247 -11.88 1.30 -8.10
CA GLY A 247 -10.48 0.92 -8.25
C GLY A 247 -9.66 1.92 -9.06
N ALA A 248 -10.25 2.48 -10.14
CA ALA A 248 -9.59 3.52 -10.95
C ALA A 248 -9.32 4.78 -10.12
N PHE A 249 -10.32 5.27 -9.38
CA PHE A 249 -10.16 6.43 -8.51
C PHE A 249 -9.22 6.15 -7.33
N LEU A 250 -9.32 4.97 -6.72
CA LEU A 250 -8.44 4.55 -5.63
C LEU A 250 -6.97 4.55 -6.07
N THR A 251 -6.66 3.90 -7.21
CA THR A 251 -5.29 3.87 -7.73
C THR A 251 -4.83 5.26 -8.15
N THR A 252 -5.69 6.05 -8.79
CA THR A 252 -5.33 7.44 -9.15
C THR A 252 -4.94 8.25 -7.92
N ALA A 253 -5.62 8.07 -6.79
CA ALA A 253 -5.26 8.74 -5.55
C ALA A 253 -3.99 8.16 -4.94
N THR A 254 -3.94 6.85 -4.68
CA THR A 254 -2.84 6.22 -3.94
C THR A 254 -1.52 6.19 -4.71
N HIS A 255 -1.55 6.14 -6.04
CA HIS A 255 -0.36 6.13 -6.88
C HIS A 255 -0.08 7.47 -7.54
N GLY A 256 -1.06 8.35 -7.62
CA GLY A 256 -0.91 9.66 -8.28
C GLY A 256 -0.77 10.84 -7.31
N THR A 257 -1.17 10.73 -6.06
CA THR A 257 -1.15 11.88 -5.12
C THR A 257 -0.58 11.56 -3.74
N ASP A 258 -0.26 10.30 -3.49
CA ASP A 258 0.36 9.85 -2.25
C ASP A 258 1.90 9.83 -2.39
N GLN A 259 2.60 10.51 -1.49
CA GLN A 259 4.07 10.60 -1.49
C GLN A 259 4.72 9.22 -1.46
N LEU A 260 4.11 8.24 -0.81
CA LEU A 260 4.64 6.88 -0.72
C LEU A 260 4.89 6.28 -2.12
N MET A 261 3.98 6.44 -3.06
CA MET A 261 4.13 5.90 -4.41
C MET A 261 4.83 6.87 -5.35
N VAL A 262 4.51 8.18 -5.27
CA VAL A 262 5.09 9.18 -6.17
C VAL A 262 6.59 9.31 -5.98
N GLN A 263 7.11 9.13 -4.77
CA GLN A 263 8.54 9.18 -4.51
C GLN A 263 9.34 8.21 -5.37
N ARG A 264 8.77 7.04 -5.73
CA ARG A 264 9.42 6.08 -6.65
C ARG A 264 9.54 6.62 -8.05
N TYR A 265 8.51 7.29 -8.55
CA TYR A 265 8.57 7.89 -9.89
C TYR A 265 9.62 9.00 -9.93
N LEU A 266 9.73 9.78 -8.85
CA LEU A 266 10.75 10.81 -8.71
C LEU A 266 12.20 10.25 -8.66
N CYS A 267 12.38 8.97 -8.32
CA CYS A 267 13.66 8.28 -8.39
C CYS A 267 14.04 7.81 -9.80
N ALA A 268 13.12 7.89 -10.77
CA ALA A 268 13.38 7.51 -12.15
C ALA A 268 14.22 8.56 -12.87
N LYS A 269 15.09 8.12 -13.77
CA LYS A 269 15.94 9.01 -14.57
C LYS A 269 15.13 9.83 -15.59
N THR A 270 14.04 9.28 -16.09
CA THR A 270 13.21 9.93 -17.12
C THR A 270 11.73 9.63 -16.92
N PRO A 271 10.82 10.50 -17.42
CA PRO A 271 9.37 10.22 -17.40
C PRO A 271 9.00 8.89 -18.06
N LYS A 272 9.72 8.50 -19.12
CA LYS A 272 9.50 7.22 -19.83
C LYS A 272 9.79 6.02 -18.91
N GLN A 273 10.86 6.07 -18.12
CA GLN A 273 11.18 5.02 -17.16
C GLN A 273 10.14 4.92 -16.03
N ALA A 274 9.69 6.06 -15.51
CA ALA A 274 8.61 6.11 -14.51
C ALA A 274 7.30 5.52 -15.07
N THR A 275 6.93 5.90 -16.29
CA THR A 275 5.76 5.36 -17.00
C THR A 275 5.88 3.84 -17.19
N LEU A 276 7.03 3.35 -17.67
CA LEU A 276 7.26 1.93 -17.89
C LEU A 276 7.17 1.15 -16.57
N ALA A 277 7.82 1.65 -15.50
CA ALA A 277 7.74 1.04 -14.18
C ALA A 277 6.30 0.95 -13.66
N LEU A 278 5.52 2.03 -13.80
CA LEU A 278 4.13 2.09 -13.36
C LEU A 278 3.23 1.14 -14.15
N LEU A 279 3.32 1.12 -15.48
CA LEU A 279 2.46 0.27 -16.31
C LEU A 279 2.81 -1.22 -16.15
N THR A 280 4.11 -1.56 -16.15
CA THR A 280 4.54 -2.95 -15.94
C THR A 280 4.22 -3.45 -14.55
N SER A 281 4.27 -2.59 -13.51
CA SER A 281 3.80 -2.96 -12.16
C SER A 281 2.34 -3.40 -12.17
N GLY A 282 1.52 -2.80 -13.02
CA GLY A 282 0.13 -3.20 -13.17
C GLY A 282 -0.03 -4.64 -13.65
N ALA A 283 0.70 -5.03 -14.69
CA ALA A 283 0.66 -6.40 -15.19
C ALA A 283 1.12 -7.43 -14.15
N VAL A 284 2.18 -7.11 -13.39
CA VAL A 284 2.67 -7.98 -12.31
C VAL A 284 1.64 -8.08 -11.17
N ILE A 285 1.03 -6.97 -10.78
CA ILE A 285 -0.04 -6.94 -9.76
C ILE A 285 -1.23 -7.79 -10.21
N PHE A 286 -1.67 -7.67 -11.46
CA PHE A 286 -2.77 -8.49 -11.98
C PHE A 286 -2.45 -9.99 -11.88
N ALA A 287 -1.29 -10.41 -12.39
CA ALA A 287 -0.85 -11.80 -12.31
C ALA A 287 -0.74 -12.31 -10.87
N GLN A 288 -0.24 -11.48 -9.96
CA GLN A 288 -0.13 -11.78 -8.53
C GLN A 288 -1.49 -11.98 -7.86
N PHE A 289 -2.47 -11.10 -8.13
CA PHE A 289 -3.83 -11.28 -7.59
C PHE A 289 -4.50 -12.55 -8.12
N VAL A 290 -4.30 -12.88 -9.41
CA VAL A 290 -4.76 -14.16 -9.98
C VAL A 290 -4.13 -15.33 -9.23
N LEU A 291 -2.82 -15.32 -8.98
CA LEU A 291 -2.14 -16.36 -8.21
C LEU A 291 -2.73 -16.52 -6.80
N PHE A 292 -2.97 -15.42 -6.09
CA PHE A 292 -3.51 -15.47 -4.72
C PHE A 292 -4.97 -15.97 -4.69
N LEU A 293 -5.78 -15.59 -5.67
CA LEU A 293 -7.15 -16.10 -5.79
C LEU A 293 -7.17 -17.61 -6.11
N ILE A 294 -6.27 -18.06 -6.99
CA ILE A 294 -6.07 -19.50 -7.26
C ILE A 294 -5.67 -20.24 -5.98
N ILE A 295 -4.73 -19.73 -5.21
CA ILE A 295 -4.34 -20.33 -3.90
C ILE A 295 -5.56 -20.45 -2.99
N GLY A 296 -6.42 -19.43 -2.93
CA GLY A 296 -7.63 -19.45 -2.12
C GLY A 296 -8.62 -20.53 -2.55
N THR A 297 -8.85 -20.68 -3.87
CA THR A 297 -9.69 -21.77 -4.41
C THR A 297 -9.07 -23.14 -4.16
N MET A 298 -7.75 -23.28 -4.33
CA MET A 298 -7.04 -24.54 -4.02
C MET A 298 -7.15 -24.90 -2.54
N LEU A 299 -7.03 -23.93 -1.62
CA LEU A 299 -7.26 -24.15 -0.18
C LEU A 299 -8.67 -24.64 0.10
N PHE A 300 -9.66 -24.08 -0.57
CA PHE A 300 -11.05 -24.52 -0.43
C PHE A 300 -11.21 -26.00 -0.83
N VAL A 301 -10.69 -26.37 -2.01
CA VAL A 301 -10.76 -27.75 -2.50
C VAL A 301 -9.97 -28.73 -1.59
N PHE A 302 -8.78 -28.30 -1.12
CA PHE A 302 -7.96 -29.10 -0.21
C PHE A 302 -8.71 -29.43 1.11
N TYR A 303 -9.30 -28.43 1.76
CA TYR A 303 -10.02 -28.65 3.02
C TYR A 303 -11.39 -29.31 2.84
N GLN A 304 -11.93 -29.30 1.62
CA GLN A 304 -13.13 -30.06 1.31
C GLN A 304 -12.86 -31.56 1.06
N LYS A 305 -11.71 -31.91 0.46
CA LYS A 305 -11.42 -33.26 -0.06
C LYS A 305 -10.30 -34.00 0.68
N ALA A 306 -9.32 -33.33 1.27
CA ALA A 306 -8.09 -33.94 1.74
C ALA A 306 -7.81 -33.75 3.23
N ALA A 307 -8.34 -32.72 3.88
CA ALA A 307 -8.06 -32.43 5.29
C ALA A 307 -9.26 -31.80 6.00
N ILE A 308 -9.32 -31.98 7.31
CA ILE A 308 -10.36 -31.37 8.15
C ILE A 308 -9.86 -29.99 8.60
N LEU A 309 -10.66 -28.95 8.34
CA LEU A 309 -10.38 -27.61 8.82
C LEU A 309 -10.89 -27.45 10.27
N PRO A 310 -10.03 -27.09 11.25
CA PRO A 310 -10.48 -26.85 12.62
C PRO A 310 -11.56 -25.76 12.68
N PRO A 311 -12.59 -25.90 13.53
CA PRO A 311 -13.72 -24.97 13.60
C PRO A 311 -13.31 -23.53 13.93
N ASP A 312 -12.29 -23.32 14.77
CA ASP A 312 -11.76 -22.02 15.15
C ASP A 312 -11.01 -21.33 13.99
N VAL A 313 -10.43 -22.10 13.07
CA VAL A 313 -9.82 -21.62 11.83
C VAL A 313 -10.89 -21.33 10.79
N ALA A 314 -11.87 -22.24 10.64
CA ALA A 314 -12.99 -22.08 9.70
C ALA A 314 -13.82 -20.81 9.98
N ALA A 315 -13.93 -20.40 11.25
CA ALA A 315 -14.66 -19.21 11.68
C ALA A 315 -14.11 -17.89 11.10
N LYS A 316 -12.84 -17.87 10.62
CA LYS A 316 -12.19 -16.69 10.03
C LYS A 316 -11.32 -17.10 8.85
N ALA A 317 -11.79 -16.81 7.63
CA ALA A 317 -11.10 -17.18 6.39
C ALA A 317 -9.62 -16.73 6.34
N ASP A 318 -9.28 -15.59 6.93
CA ASP A 318 -7.89 -15.09 7.03
C ASP A 318 -6.95 -16.01 7.83
N ARG A 319 -7.46 -16.96 8.60
CA ARG A 319 -6.65 -17.95 9.34
C ARG A 319 -6.31 -19.18 8.53
N VAL A 320 -7.00 -19.43 7.41
CA VAL A 320 -6.89 -20.68 6.66
C VAL A 320 -5.54 -20.84 6.01
N PHE A 321 -5.06 -19.81 5.30
CA PHE A 321 -3.75 -19.88 4.65
C PHE A 321 -2.60 -19.95 5.65
N PRO A 322 -2.54 -19.12 6.72
CA PRO A 322 -1.58 -19.30 7.81
C PRO A 322 -1.60 -20.70 8.43
N HIS A 323 -2.79 -21.26 8.69
CA HIS A 323 -2.92 -22.61 9.22
C HIS A 323 -2.32 -23.65 8.25
N PHE A 324 -2.63 -23.55 6.96
CA PHE A 324 -2.03 -24.43 5.95
C PHE A 324 -0.49 -24.34 5.95
N ILE A 325 0.09 -23.12 5.99
CA ILE A 325 1.53 -22.92 6.01
C ILE A 325 2.17 -23.68 7.17
N VAL A 326 1.62 -23.55 8.37
CA VAL A 326 2.22 -24.13 9.58
C VAL A 326 2.03 -25.65 9.68
N THR A 327 0.90 -26.18 9.18
CA THR A 327 0.56 -27.59 9.38
C THR A 327 0.90 -28.49 8.20
N GLN A 328 1.02 -27.92 7.01
CA GLN A 328 1.09 -28.68 5.77
C GLN A 328 2.39 -28.51 4.99
N LEU A 329 3.13 -27.41 5.20
CA LEU A 329 4.40 -27.21 4.51
C LEU A 329 5.54 -28.01 5.17
N PRO A 330 6.48 -28.53 4.37
CA PRO A 330 7.71 -29.12 4.88
C PRO A 330 8.60 -28.12 5.64
N ILE A 331 9.41 -28.64 6.56
CA ILE A 331 10.46 -27.88 7.25
C ILE A 331 11.37 -27.19 6.23
N GLY A 332 11.77 -25.97 6.48
CA GLY A 332 12.52 -25.10 5.58
C GLY A 332 11.61 -24.28 4.66
N LEU A 333 10.52 -24.85 4.13
CA LEU A 333 9.55 -24.10 3.34
C LEU A 333 8.65 -23.23 4.23
N ILE A 334 8.38 -23.63 5.47
CA ILE A 334 7.72 -22.77 6.46
C ILE A 334 8.54 -21.51 6.67
N GLY A 335 9.85 -21.65 6.93
CA GLY A 335 10.76 -20.50 7.10
C GLY A 335 10.79 -19.57 5.88
N LEU A 336 10.79 -20.13 4.67
CA LEU A 336 10.75 -19.35 3.43
C LEU A 336 9.44 -18.53 3.30
N VAL A 337 8.29 -19.14 3.56
CA VAL A 337 7.00 -18.44 3.47
C VAL A 337 6.84 -17.42 4.60
N VAL A 338 7.33 -17.71 5.80
CA VAL A 338 7.38 -16.72 6.89
C VAL A 338 8.29 -15.55 6.52
N ALA A 339 9.46 -15.80 5.92
CA ALA A 339 10.34 -14.75 5.40
C ALA A 339 9.64 -13.92 4.29
N ALA A 340 8.83 -14.56 3.44
CA ALA A 340 8.01 -13.87 2.43
C ALA A 340 6.97 -12.93 3.07
N ILE A 341 6.36 -13.33 4.18
CA ILE A 341 5.43 -12.49 4.95
C ILE A 341 6.17 -11.30 5.58
N PHE A 342 7.36 -11.53 6.15
CA PHE A 342 8.23 -10.44 6.62
C PHE A 342 8.61 -9.50 5.47
N ALA A 343 8.94 -10.03 4.29
CA ALA A 343 9.27 -9.25 3.12
C ALA A 343 8.12 -8.29 2.74
N ALA A 344 6.90 -8.80 2.63
CA ALA A 344 5.71 -8.01 2.31
C ALA A 344 5.40 -6.93 3.38
N ALA A 345 5.66 -7.22 4.66
CA ALA A 345 5.50 -6.26 5.74
C ALA A 345 6.52 -5.14 5.68
N MET A 346 7.80 -5.52 5.57
CA MET A 346 8.92 -4.60 5.66
C MET A 346 8.99 -3.68 4.45
N SER A 347 8.61 -4.11 3.25
CA SER A 347 8.56 -3.26 2.05
C SER A 347 7.58 -2.09 2.19
N THR A 348 6.38 -2.35 2.69
CA THR A 348 5.39 -1.30 2.92
C THR A 348 5.84 -0.32 4.01
N LEU A 349 6.37 -0.83 5.13
CA LEU A 349 6.82 0.00 6.25
C LEU A 349 8.02 0.87 5.88
N SER A 350 9.05 0.34 5.24
CA SER A 350 10.25 1.10 4.86
C SER A 350 9.91 2.25 3.91
N SER A 351 9.03 1.97 2.98
CA SER A 351 8.49 2.93 2.03
C SER A 351 7.73 4.05 2.73
N SER A 352 6.91 3.69 3.71
CA SER A 352 6.18 4.62 4.56
C SER A 352 7.12 5.51 5.36
N LEU A 353 8.11 4.93 6.05
CA LEU A 353 9.08 5.68 6.86
C LEU A 353 9.85 6.69 6.02
N ASN A 354 10.29 6.31 4.83
CA ASN A 354 11.04 7.20 3.95
C ASN A 354 10.16 8.34 3.42
N SER A 355 8.92 8.05 3.00
CA SER A 355 7.99 9.06 2.50
C SER A 355 7.48 10.02 3.59
N LEU A 356 7.22 9.54 4.80
CA LEU A 356 6.89 10.37 5.95
C LEU A 356 8.05 11.30 6.32
N SER A 357 9.28 10.77 6.34
CA SER A 357 10.48 11.57 6.60
C SER A 357 10.70 12.61 5.52
N ALA A 358 10.57 12.25 4.24
CA ALA A 358 10.72 13.19 3.12
C ALA A 358 9.72 14.34 3.23
N THR A 359 8.44 14.03 3.50
CA THR A 359 7.39 15.04 3.67
C THR A 359 7.65 15.91 4.91
N ALA A 360 7.97 15.31 6.06
CA ALA A 360 8.21 16.07 7.28
C ALA A 360 9.41 17.03 7.16
N VAL A 361 10.51 16.55 6.55
CA VAL A 361 11.71 17.37 6.39
C VAL A 361 11.53 18.43 5.30
N THR A 362 11.02 18.07 4.14
CA THR A 362 10.95 18.97 2.98
C THR A 362 9.81 19.99 3.09
N ASP A 363 8.65 19.57 3.59
CA ASP A 363 7.46 20.42 3.59
C ASP A 363 7.25 21.21 4.89
N PHE A 364 7.87 20.76 6.00
CA PHE A 364 7.74 21.43 7.30
C PHE A 364 9.08 21.84 7.91
N TYR A 365 10.01 20.91 8.18
CA TYR A 365 11.23 21.21 8.92
C TYR A 365 12.11 22.22 8.21
N ARG A 366 12.45 21.99 6.96
CA ARG A 366 13.32 22.87 6.16
C ARG A 366 12.75 24.28 6.01
N PRO A 367 11.49 24.50 5.57
CA PRO A 367 10.97 25.85 5.37
C PRO A 367 10.56 26.60 6.64
N LEU A 368 10.20 25.92 7.73
CA LEU A 368 9.65 26.59 8.93
C LEU A 368 10.64 26.70 10.08
N PHE A 369 11.52 25.70 10.28
CA PHE A 369 12.36 25.59 11.46
C PHE A 369 13.85 25.69 11.19
N ALA A 370 14.30 25.30 10.01
CA ALA A 370 15.70 25.20 9.69
C ALA A 370 16.01 25.65 8.23
N PRO A 371 15.66 26.89 7.84
CA PRO A 371 16.01 27.39 6.51
C PRO A 371 17.53 27.53 6.36
N ASN A 372 18.03 27.31 5.16
CA ASN A 372 19.44 27.58 4.77
C ASN A 372 20.50 26.83 5.61
N LYS A 373 20.21 25.61 6.05
CA LYS A 373 21.20 24.72 6.66
C LYS A 373 21.96 23.92 5.61
N SER A 374 23.07 23.30 6.03
CA SER A 374 23.89 22.45 5.14
C SER A 374 23.16 21.17 4.72
N ASP A 375 23.56 20.57 3.61
CA ASP A 375 23.02 19.30 3.12
C ASP A 375 23.21 18.16 4.14
N MET A 376 24.36 18.16 4.86
CA MET A 376 24.62 17.20 5.93
C MET A 376 23.63 17.36 7.10
N HIS A 377 23.26 18.59 7.44
CA HIS A 377 22.25 18.85 8.47
C HIS A 377 20.90 18.25 8.06
N TYR A 378 20.46 18.48 6.81
CA TYR A 378 19.20 17.92 6.32
C TYR A 378 19.26 16.40 6.18
N LEU A 379 20.39 15.82 5.82
CA LEU A 379 20.57 14.37 5.79
C LEU A 379 20.41 13.76 7.19
N ASN A 380 21.06 14.35 8.19
CA ASN A 380 20.93 13.88 9.58
C ASN A 380 19.50 14.08 10.14
N ALA A 381 18.86 15.20 9.81
CA ALA A 381 17.45 15.41 10.14
C ALA A 381 16.55 14.36 9.47
N SER A 382 16.81 14.05 8.20
CA SER A 382 16.03 13.02 7.47
C SER A 382 16.14 11.65 8.12
N ARG A 383 17.33 11.25 8.51
CA ARG A 383 17.57 10.02 9.26
C ARG A 383 16.83 10.00 10.60
N LEU A 384 16.92 11.10 11.35
CA LEU A 384 16.22 11.24 12.64
C LEU A 384 14.70 11.14 12.45
N PHE A 385 14.13 11.83 11.46
CA PHE A 385 12.69 11.76 11.18
C PHE A 385 12.26 10.37 10.72
N THR A 386 13.10 9.63 9.98
CA THR A 386 12.83 8.23 9.65
C THR A 386 12.69 7.37 10.90
N ALA A 387 13.60 7.52 11.87
CA ALA A 387 13.52 6.80 13.14
C ALA A 387 12.31 7.23 13.97
N LEU A 388 12.04 8.53 14.07
CA LEU A 388 10.88 9.05 14.82
C LEU A 388 9.55 8.52 14.28
N TRP A 389 9.34 8.54 12.95
CA TRP A 389 8.13 7.98 12.34
C TRP A 389 8.02 6.47 12.54
N GLY A 390 9.14 5.75 12.55
CA GLY A 390 9.16 4.33 12.90
C GLY A 390 8.70 4.06 14.33
N VAL A 391 9.17 4.85 15.27
CA VAL A 391 8.71 4.78 16.68
C VAL A 391 7.22 5.10 16.76
N VAL A 392 6.74 6.13 16.07
CA VAL A 392 5.30 6.48 16.01
C VAL A 392 4.48 5.30 15.48
N GLN A 393 4.91 4.63 14.40
CA GLN A 393 4.19 3.48 13.86
C GLN A 393 4.20 2.28 14.81
N ILE A 394 5.30 2.03 15.53
CA ILE A 394 5.36 1.00 16.58
C ILE A 394 4.38 1.34 17.70
N ILE A 395 4.32 2.60 18.16
CA ILE A 395 3.38 3.03 19.21
C ILE A 395 1.93 2.83 18.76
N VAL A 396 1.60 3.23 17.53
CA VAL A 396 0.25 3.01 16.96
C VAL A 396 -0.07 1.52 16.89
N ALA A 397 0.88 0.68 16.49
CA ALA A 397 0.70 -0.78 16.47
C ALA A 397 0.47 -1.36 17.87
N MET A 398 1.20 -0.89 18.88
CA MET A 398 1.00 -1.30 20.27
C MET A 398 -0.38 -0.89 20.83
N ILE A 399 -0.84 0.32 20.50
CA ILE A 399 -2.20 0.78 20.86
C ILE A 399 -3.24 -0.09 20.17
N ALA A 400 -3.03 -0.49 18.91
CA ALA A 400 -3.94 -1.33 18.15
C ALA A 400 -4.15 -2.73 18.76
N ILE A 401 -3.19 -3.25 19.55
CA ILE A 401 -3.37 -4.51 20.32
C ILE A 401 -4.60 -4.42 21.21
N ALA A 402 -4.82 -3.27 21.87
CA ALA A 402 -5.94 -3.06 22.76
C ALA A 402 -7.31 -2.92 22.03
N MET A 403 -7.31 -2.61 20.73
CA MET A 403 -8.52 -2.36 19.93
C MET A 403 -9.26 -3.65 19.48
N LYS A 404 -8.75 -4.82 19.82
CA LYS A 404 -9.38 -6.16 19.57
C LYS A 404 -10.15 -6.31 18.25
N GLY A 405 -9.45 -6.46 17.13
CA GLY A 405 -10.03 -7.15 15.95
C GLY A 405 -10.90 -6.33 14.99
N ARG A 406 -11.24 -5.07 15.26
CA ARG A 406 -11.94 -4.17 14.31
C ARG A 406 -10.99 -3.34 13.44
N GLY A 407 -9.70 -3.69 13.45
CA GLY A 407 -8.66 -2.83 12.89
C GLY A 407 -8.58 -2.78 11.36
N VAL A 408 -8.93 -3.86 10.63
CA VAL A 408 -8.76 -3.91 9.16
C VAL A 408 -9.71 -2.94 8.48
N ASP A 409 -10.99 -2.96 8.86
CA ASP A 409 -11.98 -2.06 8.29
C ASP A 409 -11.67 -0.59 8.64
N ALA A 410 -11.15 -0.35 9.84
CA ALA A 410 -10.71 0.97 10.26
C ALA A 410 -9.51 1.49 9.44
N VAL A 411 -8.53 0.63 9.11
CA VAL A 411 -7.37 1.03 8.27
C VAL A 411 -7.79 1.41 6.87
N LEU A 412 -8.62 0.57 6.25
CA LEU A 412 -9.11 0.82 4.90
C LEU A 412 -9.99 2.08 4.88
N ALA A 413 -10.81 2.28 5.91
CA ALA A 413 -11.62 3.46 6.07
C ALA A 413 -10.76 4.73 6.26
N VAL A 414 -9.78 4.72 7.17
CA VAL A 414 -8.90 5.88 7.44
C VAL A 414 -8.09 6.25 6.19
N ALA A 415 -7.51 5.29 5.48
CA ALA A 415 -6.77 5.56 4.25
C ALA A 415 -7.68 6.10 3.13
N SER A 416 -8.87 5.53 2.96
CA SER A 416 -9.81 5.95 1.92
C SER A 416 -10.45 7.31 2.21
N PHE A 417 -10.61 7.66 3.48
CA PHE A 417 -11.22 8.90 3.95
C PHE A 417 -10.50 10.17 3.47
N THR A 418 -9.18 10.17 3.44
CA THR A 418 -8.36 11.34 3.07
C THR A 418 -7.85 11.30 1.64
N ASN A 419 -7.71 10.12 1.04
CA ASN A 419 -7.22 9.97 -0.32
C ASN A 419 -8.13 10.66 -1.34
N GLY A 420 -9.45 10.59 -1.15
CA GLY A 420 -10.41 11.29 -2.00
C GLY A 420 -10.23 12.81 -2.00
N PRO A 421 -10.33 13.50 -0.85
CA PRO A 421 -10.09 14.92 -0.75
C PRO A 421 -8.73 15.39 -1.27
N VAL A 422 -7.65 14.64 -1.01
CA VAL A 422 -6.32 14.95 -1.54
C VAL A 422 -6.30 14.83 -3.06
N LEU A 423 -6.87 13.74 -3.63
CA LEU A 423 -7.00 13.63 -5.09
C LEU A 423 -7.78 14.80 -5.66
N GLY A 424 -8.87 15.22 -5.01
CA GLY A 424 -9.65 16.40 -5.43
C GLY A 424 -8.81 17.67 -5.52
N LEU A 425 -7.90 17.92 -4.56
CA LEU A 425 -6.94 19.03 -4.62
C LEU A 425 -6.01 18.95 -5.84
N PHE A 426 -5.49 17.76 -6.12
CA PHE A 426 -4.62 17.55 -7.29
C PHE A 426 -5.38 17.72 -8.60
N LEU A 427 -6.61 17.23 -8.68
CA LEU A 427 -7.48 17.46 -9.85
C LEU A 427 -7.81 18.95 -10.03
N LEU A 428 -8.08 19.70 -8.96
CA LEU A 428 -8.24 21.16 -9.02
C LEU A 428 -6.98 21.84 -9.55
N SER A 429 -5.79 21.39 -9.13
CA SER A 429 -4.53 21.98 -9.56
C SER A 429 -4.20 21.72 -11.03
N THR A 430 -4.62 20.56 -11.56
CA THR A 430 -4.28 20.10 -12.91
C THR A 430 -5.34 20.46 -13.95
N LEU A 431 -6.61 20.35 -13.59
CA LEU A 431 -7.74 20.50 -14.54
C LEU A 431 -8.36 21.92 -14.55
N THR A 432 -8.01 22.78 -13.58
CA THR A 432 -8.59 24.11 -13.50
C THR A 432 -7.51 25.21 -13.50
N ARG A 433 -7.80 26.32 -14.14
CA ARG A 433 -6.94 27.54 -14.12
C ARG A 433 -7.48 28.63 -13.20
N ARG A 434 -8.75 28.58 -12.82
CA ARG A 434 -9.47 29.65 -12.11
C ARG A 434 -9.49 29.47 -10.59
N VAL A 435 -9.23 28.26 -10.09
CA VAL A 435 -9.27 28.00 -8.64
C VAL A 435 -8.06 28.61 -7.95
N GLY A 436 -8.34 29.40 -6.91
CA GLY A 436 -7.35 30.01 -6.04
C GLY A 436 -7.13 29.25 -4.73
N PRO A 437 -6.17 29.71 -3.88
CA PRO A 437 -5.81 29.05 -2.62
C PRO A 437 -6.98 28.88 -1.63
N LYS A 438 -7.87 29.88 -1.50
CA LYS A 438 -9.03 29.79 -0.60
C LYS A 438 -10.02 28.75 -1.09
N GLY A 439 -10.31 28.75 -2.41
CA GLY A 439 -11.16 27.71 -3.00
C GLY A 439 -10.61 26.32 -2.79
N ALA A 440 -9.31 26.11 -2.98
CA ALA A 440 -8.66 24.83 -2.72
C ALA A 440 -8.77 24.41 -1.24
N LEU A 441 -8.53 25.33 -0.29
CA LEU A 441 -8.68 25.06 1.16
C LEU A 441 -10.14 24.75 1.53
N THR A 442 -11.10 25.54 1.03
CA THR A 442 -12.54 25.27 1.23
C THR A 442 -12.90 23.90 0.68
N GLY A 443 -12.46 23.59 -0.55
CA GLY A 443 -12.71 22.30 -1.18
C GLY A 443 -12.24 21.13 -0.33
N VAL A 444 -11.00 21.13 0.13
CA VAL A 444 -10.47 20.02 0.95
C VAL A 444 -11.14 19.93 2.31
N SER A 445 -11.44 21.07 2.95
CA SER A 445 -12.12 21.07 4.26
C SER A 445 -13.54 20.50 4.15
N VAL A 446 -14.31 20.92 3.14
CA VAL A 446 -15.65 20.37 2.88
C VAL A 446 -15.56 18.91 2.42
N GLY A 447 -14.54 18.56 1.63
CA GLY A 447 -14.29 17.19 1.21
C GLY A 447 -14.05 16.24 2.38
N VAL A 448 -13.20 16.63 3.34
CA VAL A 448 -12.93 15.86 4.56
C VAL A 448 -14.19 15.76 5.43
N ALA A 449 -14.90 16.85 5.66
CA ALA A 449 -16.14 16.86 6.43
C ALA A 449 -17.26 16.03 5.75
N GLY A 450 -17.39 16.14 4.42
CA GLY A 450 -18.32 15.35 3.63
C GLY A 450 -18.02 13.86 3.68
N MET A 451 -16.75 13.47 3.65
CA MET A 451 -16.37 12.07 3.80
C MET A 451 -16.65 11.54 5.21
N ALA A 452 -16.50 12.37 6.26
CA ALA A 452 -16.94 12.01 7.62
C ALA A 452 -18.43 11.69 7.66
N PHE A 453 -19.24 12.54 7.03
CA PHE A 453 -20.69 12.33 6.92
C PHE A 453 -21.02 11.05 6.15
N VAL A 454 -20.39 10.83 4.98
CA VAL A 454 -20.60 9.61 4.17
C VAL A 454 -20.29 8.35 4.99
N TRP A 455 -19.16 8.34 5.69
CA TRP A 455 -18.73 7.17 6.49
C TRP A 455 -19.64 6.90 7.67
N LEU A 456 -20.14 7.94 8.35
CA LEU A 456 -20.96 7.81 9.55
C LEU A 456 -22.44 7.51 9.24
N GLN A 457 -22.98 8.04 8.14
CA GLN A 457 -24.41 8.06 7.87
C GLN A 457 -24.85 7.20 6.69
N LEU A 458 -23.96 6.93 5.73
CA LEU A 458 -24.34 6.25 4.49
C LEU A 458 -23.79 4.84 4.43
N LYS A 459 -24.64 3.88 4.04
CA LYS A 459 -24.24 2.49 3.78
C LYS A 459 -23.71 2.37 2.34
N ILE A 460 -22.55 2.97 2.08
CA ILE A 460 -21.91 2.94 0.78
C ILE A 460 -20.62 2.12 0.91
N SER A 461 -20.34 1.25 -0.06
CA SER A 461 -19.13 0.45 -0.13
C SER A 461 -17.88 1.36 -0.23
N TRP A 462 -16.80 0.99 0.45
CA TRP A 462 -15.56 1.78 0.57
C TRP A 462 -14.89 2.09 -0.78
N GLN A 463 -15.14 1.31 -1.81
CA GLN A 463 -14.61 1.54 -3.16
C GLN A 463 -15.05 2.89 -3.73
N TRP A 464 -16.23 3.39 -3.35
CA TRP A 464 -16.76 4.67 -3.79
C TRP A 464 -16.17 5.88 -3.05
N TYR A 465 -15.50 5.68 -1.90
CA TYR A 465 -15.08 6.78 -1.03
C TYR A 465 -14.12 7.76 -1.73
N VAL A 466 -13.18 7.27 -2.54
CA VAL A 466 -12.23 8.14 -3.22
C VAL A 466 -12.92 8.96 -4.31
N LEU A 467 -13.81 8.35 -5.09
CA LEU A 467 -14.64 9.08 -6.08
C LEU A 467 -15.48 10.17 -5.40
N ILE A 468 -16.21 9.83 -4.35
CA ILE A 468 -17.09 10.77 -3.63
C ILE A 468 -16.25 11.90 -3.03
N GLY A 469 -15.20 11.59 -2.29
CA GLY A 469 -14.36 12.60 -1.63
C GLY A 469 -13.66 13.54 -2.62
N SER A 470 -13.14 13.00 -3.72
CA SER A 470 -12.51 13.82 -4.76
C SER A 470 -13.53 14.70 -5.49
N THR A 471 -14.73 14.20 -5.75
CA THR A 471 -15.82 14.97 -6.38
C THR A 471 -16.30 16.10 -5.48
N ILE A 472 -16.56 15.81 -4.19
CA ILE A 472 -16.95 16.86 -3.22
C ILE A 472 -15.87 17.95 -3.18
N THR A 473 -14.61 17.59 -3.01
CA THR A 473 -13.50 18.55 -2.94
C THR A 473 -13.38 19.38 -4.22
N PHE A 474 -13.45 18.72 -5.38
CA PHE A 474 -13.34 19.39 -6.67
C PHE A 474 -14.49 20.40 -6.88
N VAL A 475 -15.73 19.94 -6.73
CA VAL A 475 -16.92 20.77 -6.98
C VAL A 475 -16.99 21.94 -5.99
N THR A 476 -16.81 21.67 -4.69
CA THR A 476 -16.91 22.74 -3.67
C THR A 476 -15.74 23.73 -3.77
N GLY A 477 -14.54 23.27 -4.08
CA GLY A 477 -13.38 24.15 -4.30
C GLY A 477 -13.54 25.02 -5.53
N TRP A 478 -14.07 24.47 -6.62
CA TRP A 478 -14.37 25.21 -7.84
C TRP A 478 -15.46 26.27 -7.63
N LEU A 479 -16.59 25.89 -7.01
CA LEU A 479 -17.68 26.81 -6.68
C LEU A 479 -17.23 27.92 -5.72
N ALA A 480 -16.48 27.58 -4.67
CA ALA A 480 -15.98 28.57 -3.72
C ALA A 480 -15.06 29.60 -4.40
N SER A 481 -14.26 29.20 -5.38
CA SER A 481 -13.43 30.13 -6.14
C SER A 481 -14.22 31.04 -7.06
N LEU A 482 -15.34 30.57 -7.61
CA LEU A 482 -16.24 31.43 -8.40
C LEU A 482 -16.87 32.53 -7.54
N LEU A 483 -17.25 32.20 -6.30
CA LEU A 483 -17.86 33.10 -5.36
C LEU A 483 -16.88 34.11 -4.73
N SER A 484 -15.65 33.70 -4.48
CA SER A 484 -14.63 34.52 -3.80
C SER A 484 -13.96 35.56 -4.68
N ARG A 485 -14.21 35.58 -6.00
CA ARG A 485 -13.54 36.45 -6.99
C ARG A 485 -12.02 36.51 -6.86
N GLU A 486 -11.42 35.39 -6.47
CA GLU A 486 -9.97 35.30 -6.35
C GLU A 486 -9.30 35.45 -7.73
N ASN A 487 -8.27 36.27 -7.78
CA ASN A 487 -7.41 36.29 -8.96
C ASN A 487 -6.67 34.95 -9.06
N PRO A 488 -6.73 34.26 -10.20
CA PRO A 488 -5.97 33.02 -10.37
C PRO A 488 -4.49 33.32 -10.16
N PRO A 489 -3.74 32.41 -9.51
CA PRO A 489 -2.30 32.58 -9.35
C PRO A 489 -1.64 32.72 -10.71
N ALA A 490 -0.63 33.59 -10.81
CA ALA A 490 0.02 34.02 -12.05
C ALA A 490 0.75 32.93 -12.84
N LYS A 491 0.88 31.71 -12.29
CA LYS A 491 1.50 30.57 -12.97
C LYS A 491 0.54 29.37 -12.98
N ALA A 492 0.01 29.06 -14.16
CA ALA A 492 -0.53 27.73 -14.44
C ALA A 492 0.66 26.78 -14.62
N VAL A 493 0.66 25.67 -13.89
CA VAL A 493 1.67 24.59 -14.03
C VAL A 493 1.51 23.89 -15.38
#